data_0ce1423e8bcd78a1c1d82402a1a8daf0
#
_entry.id   0ce1423e8bcd78a1c1d82402a1a8daf0
#
_cell.length_a   1.000
_cell.length_b   1.000
_cell.length_c   1.000
_cell.angle_alpha   90.00
_cell.angle_beta   90.00
_cell.angle_gamma   90.00
#
_symmetry.space_group_name_H-M   'P 1'
#
loop_
_entity.id
_entity.type
_entity.pdbx_description
1 polymer ?
#
loop_
_entity_poly.entity_id
_entity_poly.type
_entity_poly.pdbx_seq_one_letter_code
_entity_poly.pdbx_strand_id
1 'polypeptide(L)'
;VARITLRQLLDHAASHGYAVPAFNINNMEQGIAIMQAAAEVDAPVIIQASRGARSYAGDLMLSHMIDALERTYPDIPLCMHQDHGNDEATCASAIAHGFTSVMMDGSLKADAKTAADYDYNVAITRRVVDLAHWVGASVEGELGVLGSLEHGGGEQEDGHGVEGTVSHDQLLTDPDQAVDFVRATKVDALAIAMGTSHGAYKFSRKPDGDILAMRVVEEIHRRLPNTHLVMHGSSSVPQPLQDMFNQFGGEMPQTWGVPVEEIVRGIKSGVRKVNIDTDCRLAMTAVFRKVAAQTRSEFDPRKFLKPAMDAMRELCRDRFEQFGTAGHASKIKVIPLSEMARRYRAAELDPRIDAREPVAA
;
A
#
# COMPACT_ATOMS: atom_id res chain seq x y z
N VAL A 1 -18.66 1.67 -14.71
CA VAL A 1 -18.11 1.25 -13.40
C VAL A 1 -16.61 1.28 -13.55
N ALA A 2 -15.93 2.12 -12.76
CA ALA A 2 -14.50 2.37 -12.89
C ALA A 2 -13.63 1.46 -11.97
N ARG A 3 -14.24 0.38 -11.39
CA ARG A 3 -13.53 -0.51 -10.48
C ARG A 3 -12.55 -1.41 -11.22
N ILE A 4 -11.26 -1.28 -10.91
CA ILE A 4 -10.15 -1.97 -11.55
C ILE A 4 -9.48 -2.96 -10.58
N THR A 5 -8.85 -4.01 -11.10
CA THR A 5 -8.00 -4.90 -10.29
C THR A 5 -6.61 -4.31 -10.09
N LEU A 6 -5.94 -4.70 -9.00
CA LEU A 6 -4.55 -4.30 -8.76
C LEU A 6 -3.65 -4.75 -9.92
N ARG A 7 -3.81 -5.99 -10.38
CA ARG A 7 -3.00 -6.53 -11.48
C ARG A 7 -3.08 -5.66 -12.74
N GLN A 8 -4.29 -5.32 -13.18
CA GLN A 8 -4.46 -4.50 -14.37
C GLN A 8 -3.84 -3.10 -14.19
N LEU A 9 -4.06 -2.49 -13.01
CA LEU A 9 -3.57 -1.15 -12.71
C LEU A 9 -2.03 -1.13 -12.70
N LEU A 10 -1.41 -2.11 -12.06
CA LEU A 10 0.05 -2.18 -11.98
C LEU A 10 0.69 -2.62 -13.30
N ASP A 11 0.03 -3.43 -14.13
CA ASP A 11 0.47 -3.71 -15.50
C ASP A 11 0.55 -2.42 -16.34
N HIS A 12 -0.45 -1.54 -16.19
CA HIS A 12 -0.43 -0.23 -16.85
C HIS A 12 0.69 0.66 -16.29
N ALA A 13 0.86 0.69 -14.97
CA ALA A 13 1.94 1.44 -14.32
C ALA A 13 3.32 0.97 -14.79
N ALA A 14 3.54 -0.34 -14.87
CA ALA A 14 4.79 -0.92 -15.34
C ALA A 14 5.11 -0.57 -16.80
N SER A 15 4.09 -0.61 -17.66
CA SER A 15 4.27 -0.30 -19.10
C SER A 15 4.52 1.19 -19.37
N HIS A 16 4.21 2.07 -18.41
CA HIS A 16 4.38 3.53 -18.54
C HIS A 16 5.42 4.10 -17.57
N GLY A 17 6.08 3.26 -16.74
CA GLY A 17 7.20 3.66 -15.89
C GLY A 17 6.83 4.50 -14.68
N TYR A 18 5.61 4.34 -14.12
CA TYR A 18 5.20 5.02 -12.90
C TYR A 18 4.81 4.02 -11.79
N ALA A 19 4.55 4.52 -10.57
CA ALA A 19 3.91 3.73 -9.52
C ALA A 19 2.64 4.41 -9.04
N VAL A 20 1.74 3.63 -8.42
CA VAL A 20 0.48 4.11 -7.89
C VAL A 20 0.59 4.20 -6.36
N PRO A 21 0.34 5.38 -5.75
CA PRO A 21 0.18 5.46 -4.31
C PRO A 21 -1.08 4.71 -3.89
N ALA A 22 -0.95 3.89 -2.84
CA ALA A 22 -2.06 3.18 -2.22
C ALA A 22 -2.37 3.86 -0.88
N PHE A 23 -3.51 4.53 -0.83
CA PHE A 23 -3.90 5.33 0.32
C PHE A 23 -4.84 4.56 1.23
N ASN A 24 -4.50 4.47 2.52
CA ASN A 24 -5.36 3.89 3.53
C ASN A 24 -6.50 4.84 3.90
N ILE A 25 -7.69 4.29 4.09
CA ILE A 25 -8.86 5.03 4.55
C ILE A 25 -9.49 4.37 5.77
N ASN A 26 -10.07 5.22 6.64
CA ASN A 26 -10.85 4.80 7.81
C ASN A 26 -12.23 5.47 7.85
N ASN A 27 -12.43 6.54 7.09
CA ASN A 27 -13.64 7.36 7.13
C ASN A 27 -13.94 8.02 5.78
N MET A 28 -15.09 8.66 5.69
CA MET A 28 -15.60 9.34 4.50
C MET A 28 -14.69 10.47 4.04
N GLU A 29 -14.18 11.26 4.97
CA GLU A 29 -13.38 12.45 4.68
C GLU A 29 -12.10 12.09 3.94
N GLN A 30 -11.44 10.98 4.36
CA GLN A 30 -10.23 10.49 3.69
C GLN A 30 -10.55 10.02 2.26
N GLY A 31 -11.62 9.24 2.09
CA GLY A 31 -12.04 8.77 0.77
C GLY A 31 -12.34 9.91 -0.20
N ILE A 32 -13.05 10.95 0.26
CA ILE A 32 -13.37 12.14 -0.55
C ILE A 32 -12.09 12.90 -0.92
N ALA A 33 -11.17 13.11 0.04
CA ALA A 33 -9.92 13.84 -0.21
C ALA A 33 -9.06 13.16 -1.28
N ILE A 34 -8.92 11.83 -1.20
CA ILE A 34 -8.16 11.03 -2.18
C ILE A 34 -8.78 11.13 -3.58
N MET A 35 -10.11 10.95 -3.69
CA MET A 35 -10.77 10.96 -4.99
C MET A 35 -10.80 12.36 -5.63
N GLN A 36 -10.91 13.43 -4.83
CA GLN A 36 -10.75 14.79 -5.32
C GLN A 36 -9.36 15.01 -5.89
N ALA A 37 -8.31 14.62 -5.14
CA ALA A 37 -6.93 14.71 -5.61
C ALA A 37 -6.72 13.93 -6.92
N ALA A 38 -7.24 12.71 -6.99
CA ALA A 38 -7.13 11.87 -8.19
C ALA A 38 -7.81 12.52 -9.41
N ALA A 39 -8.99 13.09 -9.21
CA ALA A 39 -9.73 13.79 -10.27
C ALA A 39 -9.03 15.08 -10.74
N GLU A 40 -8.41 15.83 -9.82
CA GLU A 40 -7.68 17.06 -10.14
C GLU A 40 -6.49 16.82 -11.08
N VAL A 41 -5.84 15.66 -10.98
CA VAL A 41 -4.61 15.36 -11.75
C VAL A 41 -4.78 14.19 -12.73
N ASP A 42 -5.99 13.73 -12.99
CA ASP A 42 -6.27 12.60 -13.89
C ASP A 42 -5.48 11.33 -13.49
N ALA A 43 -5.49 10.97 -12.20
CA ALA A 43 -4.75 9.84 -11.67
C ALA A 43 -5.67 8.64 -11.37
N PRO A 44 -5.30 7.40 -11.76
CA PRO A 44 -5.94 6.20 -11.23
C PRO A 44 -5.54 6.01 -9.77
N VAL A 45 -6.37 5.32 -8.98
CA VAL A 45 -6.19 5.28 -7.53
C VAL A 45 -6.29 3.87 -6.96
N ILE A 46 -5.48 3.59 -5.92
CA ILE A 46 -5.70 2.48 -5.00
C ILE A 46 -6.21 3.06 -3.68
N ILE A 47 -7.45 2.71 -3.33
CA ILE A 47 -7.98 2.94 -1.99
C ILE A 47 -7.89 1.61 -1.24
N GLN A 48 -7.19 1.63 -0.11
CA GLN A 48 -7.00 0.41 0.67
C GLN A 48 -7.52 0.55 2.09
N ALA A 49 -7.94 -0.58 2.66
CA ALA A 49 -8.42 -0.69 4.02
C ALA A 49 -7.76 -1.86 4.73
N SER A 50 -7.16 -1.59 5.87
CA SER A 50 -6.64 -2.60 6.78
C SER A 50 -7.77 -3.33 7.53
N ARG A 51 -7.45 -4.42 8.23
CA ARG A 51 -8.37 -5.05 9.18
C ARG A 51 -8.89 -4.05 10.22
N GLY A 52 -7.99 -3.20 10.74
CA GLY A 52 -8.33 -2.15 11.70
C GLY A 52 -9.34 -1.17 11.14
N ALA A 53 -9.14 -0.70 9.91
CA ALA A 53 -10.07 0.18 9.21
C ALA A 53 -11.44 -0.48 8.99
N ARG A 54 -11.47 -1.74 8.57
CA ARG A 54 -12.71 -2.51 8.38
C ARG A 54 -13.44 -2.74 9.70
N SER A 55 -12.72 -3.04 10.77
CA SER A 55 -13.31 -3.17 12.12
C SER A 55 -13.87 -1.85 12.65
N TYR A 56 -13.19 -0.73 12.38
CA TYR A 56 -13.61 0.59 12.82
C TYR A 56 -14.84 1.10 12.06
N ALA A 57 -14.80 1.07 10.73
CA ALA A 57 -15.88 1.62 9.90
C ALA A 57 -17.05 0.64 9.72
N GLY A 58 -16.79 -0.67 9.79
CA GLY A 58 -17.70 -1.73 9.42
C GLY A 58 -17.71 -2.00 7.90
N ASP A 59 -17.68 -3.28 7.53
CA ASP A 59 -17.53 -3.73 6.15
C ASP A 59 -18.57 -3.14 5.20
N LEU A 60 -19.84 -3.12 5.61
CA LEU A 60 -20.93 -2.59 4.79
C LEU A 60 -20.79 -1.07 4.58
N MET A 61 -20.50 -0.31 5.64
CA MET A 61 -20.33 1.14 5.52
C MET A 61 -19.15 1.46 4.60
N LEU A 62 -18.04 0.77 4.77
CA LEU A 62 -16.83 0.97 3.96
C LEU A 62 -17.10 0.64 2.48
N SER A 63 -17.72 -0.52 2.19
CA SER A 63 -18.06 -0.92 0.84
C SER A 63 -18.96 0.08 0.14
N HIS A 64 -20.06 0.51 0.81
CA HIS A 64 -20.99 1.46 0.23
C HIS A 64 -20.40 2.87 0.10
N MET A 65 -19.50 3.26 0.99
CA MET A 65 -18.77 4.52 0.86
C MET A 65 -17.89 4.50 -0.40
N ILE A 66 -17.17 3.41 -0.65
CA ILE A 66 -16.35 3.25 -1.86
C ILE A 66 -17.22 3.17 -3.10
N ASP A 67 -18.37 2.48 -3.05
CA ASP A 67 -19.35 2.47 -4.15
C ASP A 67 -19.86 3.89 -4.46
N ALA A 68 -20.09 4.71 -3.44
CA ALA A 68 -20.51 6.10 -3.63
C ALA A 68 -19.39 6.94 -4.27
N LEU A 69 -18.15 6.77 -3.83
CA LEU A 69 -16.98 7.44 -4.41
C LEU A 69 -16.81 7.07 -5.89
N GLU A 70 -16.89 5.78 -6.24
CA GLU A 70 -16.80 5.29 -7.62
C GLU A 70 -17.88 5.92 -8.53
N ARG A 71 -19.11 6.05 -8.03
CA ARG A 71 -20.22 6.69 -8.78
C ARG A 71 -20.08 8.19 -8.90
N THR A 72 -19.44 8.84 -7.91
CA THR A 72 -19.20 10.28 -7.91
C THR A 72 -18.06 10.64 -8.88
N TYR A 73 -17.08 9.75 -9.05
CA TYR A 73 -15.91 9.94 -9.91
C TYR A 73 -15.82 8.81 -10.96
N PRO A 74 -16.77 8.72 -11.91
CA PRO A 74 -16.90 7.58 -12.80
C PRO A 74 -15.74 7.42 -13.79
N ASP A 75 -14.97 8.48 -14.01
CA ASP A 75 -13.85 8.51 -14.96
C ASP A 75 -12.51 8.14 -14.28
N ILE A 76 -12.49 7.97 -12.95
CA ILE A 76 -11.28 7.61 -12.21
C ILE A 76 -11.27 6.09 -11.95
N PRO A 77 -10.35 5.31 -12.58
CA PRO A 77 -10.18 3.90 -12.27
C PRO A 77 -9.75 3.72 -10.79
N LEU A 78 -10.59 3.01 -10.03
CA LEU A 78 -10.41 2.79 -8.59
C LEU A 78 -10.19 1.32 -8.29
N CYS A 79 -9.04 0.98 -7.70
CA CYS A 79 -8.77 -0.33 -7.13
C CYS A 79 -9.13 -0.30 -5.63
N MET A 80 -10.05 -1.16 -5.21
CA MET A 80 -10.39 -1.39 -3.81
C MET A 80 -9.55 -2.55 -3.29
N HIS A 81 -8.64 -2.27 -2.36
CA HIS A 81 -7.63 -3.21 -1.89
C HIS A 81 -7.74 -3.50 -0.39
N GLN A 82 -7.76 -4.80 -0.01
CA GLN A 82 -7.57 -5.22 1.39
C GLN A 82 -6.10 -5.19 1.73
N ASP A 83 -5.71 -4.34 2.67
CA ASP A 83 -4.35 -4.20 3.16
C ASP A 83 -4.14 -5.11 4.40
N HIS A 84 -3.06 -5.90 4.42
CA HIS A 84 -2.70 -6.85 5.46
C HIS A 84 -3.83 -7.79 5.93
N GLY A 85 -4.29 -8.66 5.04
CA GLY A 85 -5.11 -9.81 5.41
C GLY A 85 -4.27 -10.84 6.18
N ASN A 86 -4.74 -11.22 7.39
CA ASN A 86 -4.01 -12.13 8.27
C ASN A 86 -4.36 -13.61 8.10
N ASP A 87 -5.44 -13.88 7.38
CA ASP A 87 -5.91 -15.23 7.10
C ASP A 87 -6.80 -15.27 5.85
N GLU A 88 -7.14 -16.48 5.42
CA GLU A 88 -7.99 -16.74 4.26
C GLU A 88 -9.41 -16.16 4.44
N ALA A 89 -9.96 -16.22 5.66
CA ALA A 89 -11.31 -15.73 5.94
C ALA A 89 -11.40 -14.20 5.78
N THR A 90 -10.38 -13.46 6.22
CA THR A 90 -10.27 -12.01 6.04
C THR A 90 -10.24 -11.63 4.57
N CYS A 91 -9.42 -12.33 3.76
CA CYS A 91 -9.32 -12.10 2.33
C CYS A 91 -10.62 -12.47 1.59
N ALA A 92 -11.23 -13.60 1.92
CA ALA A 92 -12.50 -14.03 1.35
C ALA A 92 -13.63 -13.04 1.69
N SER A 93 -13.69 -12.58 2.94
CA SER A 93 -14.65 -11.57 3.37
C SER A 93 -14.47 -10.25 2.60
N ALA A 94 -13.23 -9.80 2.39
CA ALA A 94 -12.97 -8.60 1.59
C ALA A 94 -13.53 -8.74 0.16
N ILE A 95 -13.23 -9.85 -0.50
CA ILE A 95 -13.74 -10.14 -1.86
C ILE A 95 -15.28 -10.14 -1.88
N ALA A 96 -15.91 -10.75 -0.89
CA ALA A 96 -17.38 -10.78 -0.77
C ALA A 96 -17.98 -9.37 -0.59
N HIS A 97 -17.22 -8.43 -0.06
CA HIS A 97 -17.61 -7.01 0.09
C HIS A 97 -17.14 -6.12 -1.08
N GLY A 98 -16.75 -6.71 -2.20
CA GLY A 98 -16.46 -6.00 -3.45
C GLY A 98 -15.02 -5.51 -3.62
N PHE A 99 -14.10 -5.97 -2.77
CA PHE A 99 -12.67 -5.71 -2.99
C PHE A 99 -12.19 -6.42 -4.25
N THR A 100 -11.49 -5.71 -5.13
CA THR A 100 -10.94 -6.25 -6.38
C THR A 100 -9.49 -6.71 -6.25
N SER A 101 -8.94 -6.52 -5.06
CA SER A 101 -7.60 -6.95 -4.70
C SER A 101 -7.50 -7.21 -3.20
N VAL A 102 -6.71 -8.19 -2.81
CA VAL A 102 -6.43 -8.51 -1.42
C VAL A 102 -4.93 -8.77 -1.23
N MET A 103 -4.39 -8.34 -0.10
CA MET A 103 -3.08 -8.76 0.34
C MET A 103 -3.23 -9.89 1.36
N MET A 104 -2.53 -11.00 1.13
CA MET A 104 -2.31 -12.03 2.12
C MET A 104 -0.93 -11.85 2.74
N ASP A 105 -0.90 -11.34 3.96
CA ASP A 105 0.33 -11.23 4.72
C ASP A 105 0.61 -12.53 5.47
N GLY A 106 1.23 -13.48 4.78
CA GLY A 106 1.64 -14.76 5.34
C GLY A 106 3.01 -14.72 6.00
N SER A 107 3.67 -13.56 6.06
CA SER A 107 4.92 -13.38 6.81
C SER A 107 4.68 -13.49 8.33
N LEU A 108 3.44 -13.24 8.74
CA LEU A 108 2.95 -13.42 10.11
C LEU A 108 1.92 -14.54 10.16
N LYS A 109 1.78 -15.16 11.34
CA LYS A 109 0.69 -16.11 11.62
C LYS A 109 -0.66 -15.38 11.68
N ALA A 110 -1.75 -16.11 11.79
CA ALA A 110 -3.11 -15.55 11.82
C ALA A 110 -3.38 -14.57 12.98
N ASP A 111 -2.53 -14.55 14.02
CA ASP A 111 -2.57 -13.55 15.09
C ASP A 111 -2.05 -12.16 14.66
N ALA A 112 -1.45 -12.08 13.47
CA ALA A 112 -0.83 -10.89 12.88
C ALA A 112 0.35 -10.31 13.69
N LYS A 113 1.01 -11.14 14.47
CA LYS A 113 2.09 -10.75 15.42
C LYS A 113 3.26 -11.72 15.40
N THR A 114 2.97 -13.02 15.36
CA THR A 114 4.00 -14.07 15.37
C THR A 114 4.56 -14.27 13.98
N ALA A 115 5.88 -14.15 13.83
CA ALA A 115 6.55 -14.42 12.56
C ALA A 115 6.27 -15.85 12.08
N ALA A 116 5.92 -15.99 10.82
CA ALA A 116 5.65 -17.28 10.19
C ALA A 116 6.91 -17.84 9.52
N ASP A 117 6.92 -19.16 9.31
CA ASP A 117 7.90 -19.78 8.44
C ASP A 117 7.51 -19.66 6.96
N TYR A 118 8.47 -19.89 6.09
CA TYR A 118 8.30 -19.79 4.64
C TYR A 118 7.21 -20.73 4.10
N ASP A 119 7.16 -21.96 4.57
CA ASP A 119 6.20 -22.96 4.09
C ASP A 119 4.77 -22.59 4.46
N TYR A 120 4.55 -22.04 5.65
CA TYR A 120 3.26 -21.50 6.05
C TYR A 120 2.84 -20.33 5.14
N ASN A 121 3.77 -19.38 4.88
CA ASN A 121 3.50 -18.23 4.01
C ASN A 121 3.10 -18.70 2.60
N VAL A 122 3.87 -19.60 1.99
CA VAL A 122 3.55 -20.17 0.67
C VAL A 122 2.18 -20.84 0.69
N ALA A 123 1.91 -21.69 1.69
CA ALA A 123 0.68 -22.46 1.75
C ALA A 123 -0.58 -21.58 1.92
N ILE A 124 -0.54 -20.58 2.79
CA ILE A 124 -1.69 -19.70 3.01
C ILE A 124 -1.91 -18.74 1.84
N THR A 125 -0.83 -18.14 1.32
CA THR A 125 -0.90 -17.23 0.18
C THR A 125 -1.42 -17.94 -1.07
N ARG A 126 -0.97 -19.19 -1.32
CA ARG A 126 -1.45 -19.98 -2.46
C ARG A 126 -2.97 -20.21 -2.39
N ARG A 127 -3.54 -20.55 -1.22
CA ARG A 127 -4.98 -20.71 -1.06
C ARG A 127 -5.76 -19.43 -1.35
N VAL A 128 -5.24 -18.29 -0.88
CA VAL A 128 -5.86 -16.98 -1.18
C VAL A 128 -5.79 -16.65 -2.66
N VAL A 129 -4.66 -16.94 -3.32
CA VAL A 129 -4.52 -16.78 -4.78
C VAL A 129 -5.54 -17.60 -5.54
N ASP A 130 -5.69 -18.89 -5.21
CA ASP A 130 -6.66 -19.77 -5.89
C ASP A 130 -8.10 -19.24 -5.74
N LEU A 131 -8.47 -18.78 -4.54
CA LEU A 131 -9.78 -18.17 -4.27
C LEU A 131 -10.00 -16.87 -5.06
N ALA A 132 -9.05 -15.94 -4.99
CA ALA A 132 -9.16 -14.61 -5.58
C ALA A 132 -9.14 -14.65 -7.12
N HIS A 133 -8.20 -15.39 -7.70
CA HIS A 133 -8.09 -15.55 -9.16
C HIS A 133 -9.32 -16.22 -9.77
N TRP A 134 -9.99 -17.11 -9.01
CA TRP A 134 -11.24 -17.73 -9.48
C TRP A 134 -12.32 -16.71 -9.82
N VAL A 135 -12.42 -15.64 -9.04
CA VAL A 135 -13.39 -14.55 -9.25
C VAL A 135 -12.80 -13.34 -9.99
N GLY A 136 -11.51 -13.38 -10.32
CA GLY A 136 -10.82 -12.33 -11.07
C GLY A 136 -10.20 -11.21 -10.23
N ALA A 137 -10.23 -11.35 -8.89
CA ALA A 137 -9.53 -10.43 -8.00
C ALA A 137 -8.02 -10.73 -7.98
N SER A 138 -7.21 -9.71 -7.74
CA SER A 138 -5.75 -9.81 -7.68
C SER A 138 -5.27 -10.09 -6.26
N VAL A 139 -4.07 -10.67 -6.15
CA VAL A 139 -3.44 -10.95 -4.85
C VAL A 139 -2.06 -10.33 -4.76
N GLU A 140 -1.84 -9.62 -3.65
CA GLU A 140 -0.52 -9.21 -3.16
C GLU A 140 -0.09 -10.20 -2.08
N GLY A 141 1.15 -10.66 -2.15
CA GLY A 141 1.80 -11.43 -1.09
C GLY A 141 2.87 -10.62 -0.41
N GLU A 142 3.37 -11.10 0.72
CA GLU A 142 4.50 -10.49 1.44
C GLU A 142 5.59 -11.53 1.68
N LEU A 143 6.85 -11.13 1.46
CA LEU A 143 8.02 -11.93 1.74
C LEU A 143 9.09 -11.09 2.45
N GLY A 144 9.59 -11.61 3.56
CA GLY A 144 10.36 -10.89 4.55
C GLY A 144 9.46 -10.30 5.62
N VAL A 145 10.05 -9.80 6.70
CA VAL A 145 9.33 -9.15 7.79
C VAL A 145 9.62 -7.66 7.75
N LEU A 146 8.57 -6.85 7.70
CA LEU A 146 8.75 -5.40 7.74
C LEU A 146 9.26 -4.96 9.11
N GLY A 147 10.40 -4.30 9.11
CA GLY A 147 11.01 -3.80 10.34
C GLY A 147 12.16 -2.85 10.04
N SER A 148 12.49 -2.04 11.05
CA SER A 148 13.56 -1.04 10.96
C SER A 148 14.94 -1.71 10.98
N LEU A 149 15.78 -1.41 10.00
CA LEU A 149 17.20 -1.79 10.00
C LEU A 149 17.98 -1.12 11.15
N GLU A 150 17.50 0.00 11.71
CA GLU A 150 18.17 0.67 12.83
C GLU A 150 17.94 -0.06 14.17
N HIS A 151 16.73 -0.63 14.39
CA HIS A 151 16.29 -1.12 15.70
C HIS A 151 15.94 -2.61 15.71
N GLY A 152 15.85 -3.26 14.55
CA GLY A 152 15.46 -4.67 14.42
C GLY A 152 14.01 -4.97 14.85
N GLY A 153 13.21 -3.95 15.13
CA GLY A 153 11.82 -4.07 15.57
C GLY A 153 10.85 -3.57 14.49
N GLY A 154 9.69 -4.21 14.38
CA GLY A 154 8.55 -3.71 13.61
C GLY A 154 7.65 -2.84 14.49
N GLU A 155 7.16 -1.71 13.97
CA GLU A 155 6.07 -0.98 14.61
C GLU A 155 4.75 -1.63 14.27
N GLN A 156 3.86 -1.74 15.26
CA GLN A 156 2.49 -2.19 15.02
C GLN A 156 1.64 -1.05 14.46
N GLU A 157 1.05 -1.27 13.31
CA GLU A 157 0.05 -0.40 12.72
C GLU A 157 -1.26 -1.18 12.57
N ASP A 158 -2.36 -0.65 13.09
CA ASP A 158 -3.69 -1.29 13.07
C ASP A 158 -3.73 -2.72 13.66
N GLY A 159 -2.87 -3.03 14.64
CA GLY A 159 -2.75 -4.36 15.25
C GLY A 159 -1.99 -5.36 14.39
N HIS A 160 -1.19 -4.89 13.43
CA HIS A 160 -0.38 -5.66 12.52
C HIS A 160 1.09 -5.30 12.68
N GLY A 161 1.95 -6.28 12.81
CA GLY A 161 3.40 -6.09 12.96
C GLY A 161 4.01 -7.09 13.91
N VAL A 162 5.27 -7.47 13.66
CA VAL A 162 5.97 -8.46 14.46
C VAL A 162 6.19 -7.98 15.90
N GLU A 163 5.91 -8.85 16.87
CA GLU A 163 6.30 -8.63 18.27
C GLU A 163 7.71 -9.17 18.50
N GLY A 164 8.64 -8.31 18.92
CA GLY A 164 10.03 -8.65 19.22
C GLY A 164 11.04 -8.15 18.19
N THR A 165 12.27 -8.64 18.32
CA THR A 165 13.36 -8.35 17.39
C THR A 165 13.49 -9.45 16.37
N VAL A 166 13.62 -9.09 15.10
CA VAL A 166 13.89 -9.99 13.97
C VAL A 166 15.35 -9.90 13.56
N SER A 167 15.88 -10.94 12.98
CA SER A 167 17.26 -10.92 12.47
C SER A 167 17.39 -10.01 11.25
N HIS A 168 18.57 -9.45 11.02
CA HIS A 168 18.85 -8.60 9.87
C HIS A 168 18.49 -9.27 8.54
N ASP A 169 18.72 -10.58 8.44
CA ASP A 169 18.42 -11.36 7.23
C ASP A 169 16.90 -11.47 6.97
N GLN A 170 16.07 -11.36 8.01
CA GLN A 170 14.59 -11.32 7.86
C GLN A 170 14.07 -9.95 7.44
N LEU A 171 14.86 -8.88 7.62
CA LEU A 171 14.52 -7.49 7.26
C LEU A 171 14.80 -7.16 5.79
N LEU A 172 15.39 -8.09 5.04
CA LEU A 172 15.61 -7.96 3.60
C LEU A 172 15.09 -9.21 2.90
N THR A 173 14.33 -9.00 1.83
CA THR A 173 13.84 -10.11 1.02
C THR A 173 14.97 -10.72 0.20
N ASP A 174 15.18 -12.03 0.34
CA ASP A 174 16.11 -12.79 -0.48
C ASP A 174 15.58 -12.96 -1.91
N PRO A 175 16.34 -12.61 -2.97
CA PRO A 175 15.86 -12.71 -4.34
C PRO A 175 15.58 -14.14 -4.83
N ASP A 176 16.28 -15.17 -4.30
CA ASP A 176 16.02 -16.57 -4.65
C ASP A 176 14.69 -17.02 -4.04
N GLN A 177 14.47 -16.69 -2.76
CA GLN A 177 13.20 -16.95 -2.10
C GLN A 177 12.04 -16.22 -2.79
N ALA A 178 12.25 -14.97 -3.25
CA ALA A 178 11.21 -14.22 -3.97
C ALA A 178 10.77 -14.93 -5.25
N VAL A 179 11.73 -15.45 -6.02
CA VAL A 179 11.44 -16.23 -7.24
C VAL A 179 10.67 -17.50 -6.91
N ASP A 180 11.10 -18.25 -5.90
CA ASP A 180 10.46 -19.50 -5.52
C ASP A 180 9.06 -19.26 -4.94
N PHE A 181 8.88 -18.21 -4.14
CA PHE A 181 7.59 -17.79 -3.60
C PHE A 181 6.61 -17.44 -4.71
N VAL A 182 7.00 -16.58 -5.66
CA VAL A 182 6.14 -16.20 -6.78
C VAL A 182 5.80 -17.38 -7.68
N ARG A 183 6.77 -18.28 -7.91
CA ARG A 183 6.54 -19.52 -8.67
C ARG A 183 5.50 -20.42 -8.00
N ALA A 184 5.59 -20.57 -6.67
CA ALA A 184 4.72 -21.43 -5.90
C ALA A 184 3.33 -20.85 -5.70
N THR A 185 3.23 -19.53 -5.43
CA THR A 185 1.98 -18.86 -5.06
C THR A 185 1.24 -18.25 -6.24
N LYS A 186 1.97 -17.77 -7.26
CA LYS A 186 1.44 -17.01 -8.41
C LYS A 186 0.79 -15.68 -8.02
N VAL A 187 1.29 -14.98 -7.02
CA VAL A 187 0.83 -13.63 -6.66
C VAL A 187 1.05 -12.64 -7.80
N ASP A 188 0.19 -11.64 -7.90
CA ASP A 188 0.24 -10.57 -8.90
C ASP A 188 1.21 -9.46 -8.50
N ALA A 189 1.33 -9.23 -7.21
CA ALA A 189 2.24 -8.26 -6.62
C ALA A 189 2.91 -8.86 -5.38
N LEU A 190 4.12 -8.40 -5.10
CA LEU A 190 4.92 -8.86 -3.99
C LEU A 190 5.43 -7.67 -3.17
N ALA A 191 4.96 -7.58 -1.93
CA ALA A 191 5.54 -6.71 -0.93
C ALA A 191 6.88 -7.31 -0.48
N ILE A 192 7.94 -6.51 -0.58
CA ILE A 192 9.30 -6.91 -0.25
C ILE A 192 9.84 -6.08 0.90
N ALA A 193 10.56 -6.74 1.80
CA ALA A 193 11.33 -6.09 2.84
C ALA A 193 12.61 -5.51 2.25
N MET A 194 12.73 -4.18 2.29
CA MET A 194 13.84 -3.43 1.69
C MET A 194 14.47 -2.42 2.65
N GLY A 195 14.21 -2.58 3.95
CA GLY A 195 14.72 -1.67 4.99
C GLY A 195 13.73 -0.62 5.48
N THR A 196 12.45 -0.76 5.15
CA THR A 196 11.36 0.10 5.63
C THR A 196 10.56 -0.56 6.76
N SER A 197 10.00 0.26 7.66
CA SER A 197 9.10 -0.20 8.74
C SER A 197 7.77 0.54 8.66
N HIS A 198 6.72 -0.07 9.23
CA HIS A 198 5.42 0.59 9.42
C HIS A 198 5.50 1.73 10.45
N GLY A 199 4.42 2.54 10.54
CA GLY A 199 4.27 3.58 11.54
C GLY A 199 5.03 4.88 11.23
N ALA A 200 5.00 5.78 12.23
CA ALA A 200 5.60 7.11 12.11
C ALA A 200 7.08 7.15 12.50
N TYR A 201 7.53 6.22 13.33
CA TYR A 201 8.86 6.26 13.96
C TYR A 201 9.86 5.38 13.20
N LYS A 202 10.23 5.79 11.97
CA LYS A 202 11.06 4.99 11.06
C LYS A 202 12.55 5.19 11.28
N PHE A 203 12.98 6.44 11.38
CA PHE A 203 14.38 6.79 11.57
C PHE A 203 14.55 7.81 12.70
N SER A 204 15.51 7.53 13.60
CA SER A 204 15.84 8.40 14.74
C SER A 204 16.58 9.67 14.35
N ARG A 205 17.21 9.69 13.16
CA ARG A 205 17.91 10.83 12.58
C ARG A 205 17.51 10.97 11.10
N LYS A 206 17.73 12.18 10.56
CA LYS A 206 17.46 12.40 9.13
C LYS A 206 18.26 11.39 8.30
N PRO A 207 17.60 10.59 7.45
CA PRO A 207 18.29 9.64 6.59
C PRO A 207 19.29 10.35 5.68
N ASP A 208 20.48 9.77 5.55
CA ASP A 208 21.57 10.27 4.72
C ASP A 208 22.10 9.11 3.86
N GLY A 209 22.12 9.31 2.54
CA GLY A 209 22.57 8.29 1.59
C GLY A 209 21.56 7.20 1.26
N ASP A 210 22.07 6.03 0.88
CA ASP A 210 21.30 4.86 0.45
C ASP A 210 20.66 4.16 1.65
N ILE A 211 19.41 4.46 1.94
CA ILE A 211 18.67 3.88 3.08
C ILE A 211 17.87 2.64 2.68
N LEU A 212 17.57 2.48 1.40
CA LEU A 212 16.84 1.34 0.88
C LEU A 212 17.76 0.37 0.15
N ALA A 213 17.48 -0.92 0.27
CA ALA A 213 18.25 -1.96 -0.40
C ALA A 213 17.94 -2.04 -1.91
N MET A 214 18.26 -0.97 -2.66
CA MET A 214 17.90 -0.85 -4.09
C MET A 214 18.43 -2.02 -4.94
N ARG A 215 19.60 -2.57 -4.63
CA ARG A 215 20.15 -3.73 -5.35
C ARG A 215 19.24 -4.97 -5.21
N VAL A 216 18.61 -5.15 -4.06
CA VAL A 216 17.64 -6.23 -3.82
C VAL A 216 16.39 -6.00 -4.69
N VAL A 217 15.88 -4.76 -4.71
CA VAL A 217 14.72 -4.38 -5.54
C VAL A 217 15.01 -4.67 -7.02
N GLU A 218 16.14 -4.19 -7.52
CA GLU A 218 16.57 -4.35 -8.92
C GLU A 218 16.74 -5.82 -9.31
N GLU A 219 17.37 -6.62 -8.45
CA GLU A 219 17.60 -8.05 -8.73
C GLU A 219 16.27 -8.83 -8.74
N ILE A 220 15.37 -8.58 -7.77
CA ILE A 220 14.04 -9.21 -7.74
C ILE A 220 13.24 -8.80 -8.98
N HIS A 221 13.21 -7.50 -9.33
CA HIS A 221 12.49 -7.03 -10.51
C HIS A 221 13.03 -7.61 -11.81
N ARG A 222 14.35 -7.73 -11.95
CA ARG A 222 14.99 -8.33 -13.12
C ARG A 222 14.54 -9.78 -13.30
N ARG A 223 14.42 -10.54 -12.22
CA ARG A 223 14.05 -11.97 -12.23
C ARG A 223 12.53 -12.20 -12.32
N LEU A 224 11.73 -11.24 -11.89
CA LEU A 224 10.27 -11.28 -11.85
C LEU A 224 9.67 -10.10 -12.63
N PRO A 225 9.84 -10.05 -13.96
CA PRO A 225 9.55 -8.82 -14.73
C PRO A 225 8.08 -8.44 -14.83
N ASN A 226 7.15 -9.35 -14.50
CA ASN A 226 5.70 -9.09 -14.51
C ASN A 226 5.02 -9.40 -13.16
N THR A 227 5.79 -9.62 -12.09
CA THR A 227 5.30 -9.55 -10.72
C THR A 227 5.64 -8.16 -10.18
N HIS A 228 4.62 -7.42 -9.77
CA HIS A 228 4.80 -6.02 -9.40
C HIS A 228 5.30 -5.87 -7.97
N LEU A 229 6.38 -5.11 -7.76
CA LEU A 229 6.93 -4.89 -6.43
C LEU A 229 6.15 -3.80 -5.69
N VAL A 230 5.95 -4.05 -4.40
CA VAL A 230 5.22 -3.15 -3.50
C VAL A 230 6.16 -2.69 -2.38
N MET A 231 6.10 -1.39 -2.10
CA MET A 231 6.83 -0.77 -0.99
C MET A 231 5.86 -0.45 0.14
N HIS A 232 6.02 -1.16 1.26
CA HIS A 232 5.35 -0.86 2.53
C HIS A 232 6.21 0.06 3.40
N GLY A 233 5.63 0.62 4.44
CA GLY A 233 6.34 1.50 5.36
C GLY A 233 6.92 2.77 4.70
N SER A 234 6.31 3.27 3.64
CA SER A 234 6.88 4.28 2.75
C SER A 234 6.47 5.71 3.08
N SER A 235 5.70 5.95 4.15
CA SER A 235 5.33 7.31 4.54
C SER A 235 6.56 8.16 4.81
N SER A 236 6.57 9.40 4.31
CA SER A 236 7.71 10.31 4.40
C SER A 236 7.73 11.16 5.67
N VAL A 237 6.65 11.12 6.45
CA VAL A 237 6.45 11.87 7.70
C VAL A 237 6.90 13.34 7.56
N PRO A 238 6.18 14.17 6.78
CA PRO A 238 6.63 15.51 6.45
C PRO A 238 6.85 16.36 7.69
N GLN A 239 8.06 16.90 7.87
CA GLN A 239 8.44 17.69 9.05
C GLN A 239 7.49 18.87 9.33
N PRO A 240 7.02 19.65 8.34
CA PRO A 240 6.06 20.73 8.60
C PRO A 240 4.74 20.26 9.23
N LEU A 241 4.30 19.04 8.91
CA LEU A 241 3.09 18.46 9.53
C LEU A 241 3.37 17.99 10.95
N GLN A 242 4.54 17.41 11.23
CA GLN A 242 4.97 17.03 12.56
C GLN A 242 5.12 18.25 13.47
N ASP A 243 5.75 19.32 12.96
CA ASP A 243 5.90 20.59 13.68
C ASP A 243 4.53 21.20 13.99
N MET A 244 3.61 21.22 13.02
CA MET A 244 2.24 21.70 13.21
C MET A 244 1.51 20.85 14.26
N PHE A 245 1.60 19.52 14.17
CA PHE A 245 0.96 18.61 15.12
C PHE A 245 1.41 18.91 16.56
N ASN A 246 2.72 19.07 16.77
CA ASN A 246 3.31 19.37 18.08
C ASN A 246 2.99 20.80 18.54
N GLN A 247 3.02 21.78 17.65
CA GLN A 247 2.68 23.18 17.97
C GLN A 247 1.27 23.34 18.53
N PHE A 248 0.34 22.46 18.09
CA PHE A 248 -1.06 22.53 18.52
C PHE A 248 -1.45 21.40 19.48
N GLY A 249 -0.53 21.04 20.38
CA GLY A 249 -0.78 20.15 21.51
C GLY A 249 -0.62 18.65 21.22
N GLY A 250 0.10 18.31 20.15
CA GLY A 250 0.63 16.97 19.94
C GLY A 250 1.93 16.75 20.68
N GLU A 251 2.32 15.49 20.85
CA GLU A 251 3.55 15.07 21.54
C GLU A 251 4.26 13.98 20.70
N MET A 252 4.42 14.23 19.40
CA MET A 252 5.14 13.30 18.53
C MET A 252 6.65 13.51 18.70
N PRO A 253 7.41 12.47 19.07
CA PRO A 253 8.87 12.53 19.06
C PRO A 253 9.40 12.89 17.69
N GLN A 254 10.57 13.55 17.66
CA GLN A 254 11.23 13.83 16.39
C GLN A 254 11.55 12.54 15.64
N THR A 255 11.04 12.43 14.44
CA THR A 255 11.24 11.25 13.57
C THR A 255 11.31 11.67 12.11
N TRP A 256 11.86 10.78 11.28
CA TRP A 256 11.92 10.96 9.82
C TRP A 256 11.35 9.73 9.14
N GLY A 257 10.58 9.95 8.09
CA GLY A 257 10.13 8.89 7.20
C GLY A 257 11.09 8.64 6.04
N VAL A 258 10.63 7.86 5.07
CA VAL A 258 11.39 7.58 3.84
C VAL A 258 11.39 8.84 2.96
N PRO A 259 12.55 9.36 2.55
CA PRO A 259 12.61 10.47 1.60
C PRO A 259 11.90 10.14 0.30
N VAL A 260 11.16 11.12 -0.25
CA VAL A 260 10.42 10.93 -1.50
C VAL A 260 11.34 10.56 -2.66
N GLU A 261 12.57 11.11 -2.65
CA GLU A 261 13.59 10.82 -3.65
C GLU A 261 13.99 9.34 -3.66
N GLU A 262 14.05 8.69 -2.49
CA GLU A 262 14.33 7.27 -2.36
C GLU A 262 13.14 6.43 -2.85
N ILE A 263 11.90 6.86 -2.59
CA ILE A 263 10.71 6.21 -3.16
C ILE A 263 10.75 6.28 -4.69
N VAL A 264 11.07 7.45 -5.25
CA VAL A 264 11.20 7.63 -6.70
C VAL A 264 12.32 6.77 -7.30
N ARG A 265 13.43 6.55 -6.57
CA ARG A 265 14.46 5.56 -6.97
C ARG A 265 13.88 4.15 -7.01
N GLY A 266 13.14 3.74 -5.98
CA GLY A 266 12.46 2.45 -5.95
C GLY A 266 11.50 2.26 -7.13
N ILE A 267 10.76 3.31 -7.51
CA ILE A 267 9.87 3.29 -8.68
C ILE A 267 10.68 3.04 -9.97
N LYS A 268 11.81 3.70 -10.13
CA LYS A 268 12.70 3.47 -11.28
C LYS A 268 13.30 2.06 -11.29
N SER A 269 13.47 1.47 -10.12
CA SER A 269 14.01 0.11 -9.92
C SER A 269 12.95 -1.01 -9.95
N GLY A 270 11.66 -0.72 -10.21
CA GLY A 270 10.63 -1.75 -10.41
C GLY A 270 9.47 -1.72 -9.42
N VAL A 271 9.45 -0.85 -8.42
CA VAL A 271 8.30 -0.67 -7.53
C VAL A 271 7.12 -0.06 -8.31
N ARG A 272 5.92 -0.62 -8.11
CA ARG A 272 4.70 -0.16 -8.82
C ARG A 272 3.55 0.23 -7.89
N LYS A 273 3.58 -0.18 -6.63
CA LYS A 273 2.64 0.24 -5.58
C LYS A 273 3.44 0.78 -4.39
N VAL A 274 2.98 1.90 -3.82
CA VAL A 274 3.63 2.55 -2.67
C VAL A 274 2.57 2.85 -1.62
N ASN A 275 2.66 2.21 -0.45
CA ASN A 275 1.68 2.40 0.62
C ASN A 275 1.89 3.73 1.34
N ILE A 276 0.80 4.50 1.48
CA ILE A 276 0.77 5.80 2.17
C ILE A 276 -0.37 5.81 3.17
N ASP A 277 -0.05 5.72 4.46
CA ASP A 277 -1.02 5.81 5.55
C ASP A 277 -0.66 6.94 6.53
N THR A 278 0.46 6.83 7.24
CA THR A 278 0.89 7.76 8.29
C THR A 278 0.86 9.22 7.81
N ASP A 279 1.31 9.50 6.58
CA ASP A 279 1.29 10.86 6.02
C ASP A 279 -0.12 11.43 5.95
N CYS A 280 -1.10 10.62 5.54
CA CYS A 280 -2.51 11.01 5.45
C CYS A 280 -3.12 11.25 6.84
N ARG A 281 -2.86 10.36 7.78
CA ARG A 281 -3.30 10.51 9.18
C ARG A 281 -2.73 11.78 9.79
N LEU A 282 -1.43 12.02 9.59
CA LEU A 282 -0.74 13.20 10.14
C LEU A 282 -1.25 14.49 9.51
N ALA A 283 -1.47 14.54 8.19
CA ALA A 283 -2.01 15.72 7.51
C ALA A 283 -3.38 16.12 8.08
N MET A 284 -4.28 15.17 8.24
CA MET A 284 -5.61 15.43 8.80
C MET A 284 -5.56 15.85 10.27
N THR A 285 -4.83 15.12 11.11
CA THR A 285 -4.82 15.37 12.56
C THR A 285 -4.06 16.63 12.93
N ALA A 286 -2.99 16.98 12.23
CA ALA A 286 -2.26 18.23 12.46
C ALA A 286 -3.13 19.46 12.16
N VAL A 287 -3.82 19.45 11.02
CA VAL A 287 -4.70 20.56 10.64
C VAL A 287 -5.95 20.61 11.52
N PHE A 288 -6.55 19.46 11.85
CA PHE A 288 -7.66 19.40 12.80
C PHE A 288 -7.28 20.06 14.15
N ARG A 289 -6.12 19.67 14.74
CA ARG A 289 -5.61 20.28 15.98
C ARG A 289 -5.40 21.78 15.86
N LYS A 290 -4.78 22.24 14.78
CA LYS A 290 -4.55 23.65 14.49
C LYS A 290 -5.87 24.44 14.50
N VAL A 291 -6.85 23.99 13.73
CA VAL A 291 -8.16 24.68 13.62
C VAL A 291 -8.87 24.67 14.96
N ALA A 292 -8.91 23.54 15.67
CA ALA A 292 -9.54 23.44 16.99
C ALA A 292 -8.89 24.40 18.02
N ALA A 293 -7.57 24.53 18.02
CA ALA A 293 -6.86 25.44 18.90
C ALA A 293 -7.10 26.92 18.57
N GLN A 294 -7.25 27.25 17.28
CA GLN A 294 -7.42 28.63 16.79
C GLN A 294 -8.89 29.11 16.85
N THR A 295 -9.87 28.19 16.84
CA THR A 295 -11.31 28.51 16.82
C THR A 295 -12.02 27.89 18.02
N ARG A 296 -11.64 28.32 19.24
CA ARG A 296 -12.06 27.69 20.51
C ARG A 296 -13.57 27.69 20.75
N SER A 297 -14.33 28.59 20.14
CA SER A 297 -15.78 28.64 20.26
C SER A 297 -16.51 27.79 19.22
N GLU A 298 -15.81 27.23 18.26
CA GLU A 298 -16.42 26.41 17.23
C GLU A 298 -16.70 24.99 17.75
N PHE A 299 -17.85 24.45 17.40
CA PHE A 299 -18.29 23.11 17.80
C PHE A 299 -18.90 22.30 16.63
N ASP A 300 -19.02 22.89 15.44
CA ASP A 300 -19.46 22.17 14.24
C ASP A 300 -18.30 21.32 13.69
N PRO A 301 -18.40 19.96 13.70
CA PRO A 301 -17.33 19.09 13.24
C PRO A 301 -16.91 19.35 11.80
N ARG A 302 -17.81 19.81 10.93
CA ARG A 302 -17.51 20.14 9.53
C ARG A 302 -16.46 21.26 9.40
N LYS A 303 -16.42 22.18 10.37
CA LYS A 303 -15.46 23.29 10.40
C LYS A 303 -14.03 22.85 10.72
N PHE A 304 -13.88 21.70 11.38
CA PHE A 304 -12.59 21.08 11.66
C PHE A 304 -12.19 20.09 10.55
N LEU A 305 -13.15 19.28 10.09
CA LEU A 305 -12.89 18.21 9.14
C LEU A 305 -12.62 18.74 7.72
N LYS A 306 -13.32 19.81 7.28
CA LYS A 306 -13.12 20.32 5.92
C LYS A 306 -11.69 20.82 5.67
N PRO A 307 -11.06 21.66 6.51
CA PRO A 307 -9.65 22.02 6.33
C PRO A 307 -8.68 20.82 6.42
N ALA A 308 -9.02 19.82 7.27
CA ALA A 308 -8.24 18.60 7.37
C ALA A 308 -8.30 17.76 6.07
N MET A 309 -9.49 17.65 5.45
CA MET A 309 -9.66 17.04 4.13
C MET A 309 -8.87 17.78 3.05
N ASP A 310 -8.90 19.11 3.04
CA ASP A 310 -8.17 19.92 2.07
C ASP A 310 -6.66 19.66 2.17
N ALA A 311 -6.10 19.56 3.38
CA ALA A 311 -4.69 19.24 3.60
C ALA A 311 -4.34 17.82 3.13
N MET A 312 -5.19 16.84 3.39
CA MET A 312 -4.99 15.49 2.90
C MET A 312 -5.08 15.42 1.37
N ARG A 313 -6.05 16.13 0.76
CA ARG A 313 -6.17 16.22 -0.69
C ARG A 313 -4.89 16.76 -1.34
N GLU A 314 -4.31 17.84 -0.80
CA GLU A 314 -3.06 18.40 -1.30
C GLU A 314 -1.92 17.38 -1.19
N LEU A 315 -1.78 16.70 -0.07
CA LEU A 315 -0.79 15.65 0.11
C LEU A 315 -0.98 14.50 -0.90
N CYS A 316 -2.20 14.03 -1.11
CA CYS A 316 -2.48 12.96 -2.07
C CYS A 316 -2.15 13.40 -3.50
N ARG A 317 -2.52 14.63 -3.89
CA ARG A 317 -2.16 15.20 -5.19
C ARG A 317 -0.66 15.20 -5.40
N ASP A 318 0.11 15.69 -4.42
CA ASP A 318 1.56 15.73 -4.51
C ASP A 318 2.16 14.32 -4.69
N ARG A 319 1.60 13.29 -4.03
CA ARG A 319 2.06 11.91 -4.21
C ARG A 319 1.72 11.35 -5.59
N PHE A 320 0.54 11.66 -6.15
CA PHE A 320 0.21 11.30 -7.53
C PHE A 320 1.18 11.90 -8.53
N GLU A 321 1.55 13.16 -8.36
CA GLU A 321 2.52 13.85 -9.21
C GLU A 321 3.94 13.28 -9.04
N GLN A 322 4.42 13.13 -7.81
CA GLN A 322 5.77 12.65 -7.48
C GLN A 322 6.04 11.23 -7.95
N PHE A 323 5.01 10.36 -7.93
CA PHE A 323 5.14 8.96 -8.35
C PHE A 323 4.84 8.76 -9.84
N GLY A 324 4.52 9.84 -10.55
CA GLY A 324 4.23 9.82 -11.98
C GLY A 324 2.85 9.26 -12.35
N THR A 325 1.95 9.12 -11.37
CA THR A 325 0.59 8.57 -11.57
C THR A 325 -0.33 9.57 -12.28
N ALA A 326 -0.09 10.86 -12.13
CA ALA A 326 -0.88 11.94 -12.73
C ALA A 326 -0.94 11.82 -14.25
N GLY A 327 -2.11 12.10 -14.85
CA GLY A 327 -2.34 12.08 -16.29
C GLY A 327 -2.53 10.67 -16.89
N HIS A 328 -2.86 9.66 -16.08
CA HIS A 328 -3.00 8.28 -16.53
C HIS A 328 -4.41 7.68 -16.37
N ALA A 329 -5.32 8.26 -15.59
CA ALA A 329 -6.66 7.71 -15.39
C ALA A 329 -7.41 7.58 -16.72
N SER A 330 -7.45 8.64 -17.52
CA SER A 330 -8.12 8.69 -18.82
C SER A 330 -7.55 7.73 -19.87
N LYS A 331 -6.35 7.19 -19.65
CA LYS A 331 -5.66 6.24 -20.54
C LYS A 331 -5.98 4.77 -20.24
N ILE A 332 -6.66 4.49 -19.12
CA ILE A 332 -6.92 3.13 -18.65
C ILE A 332 -8.33 2.71 -19.05
N LYS A 333 -8.44 1.63 -19.81
CA LYS A 333 -9.70 0.96 -20.09
C LYS A 333 -9.86 -0.21 -19.11
N VAL A 334 -10.80 -0.08 -18.18
CA VAL A 334 -11.06 -1.10 -17.16
C VAL A 334 -11.50 -2.43 -17.80
N ILE A 335 -10.88 -3.51 -17.35
CA ILE A 335 -11.20 -4.89 -17.73
C ILE A 335 -12.13 -5.46 -16.64
N PRO A 336 -13.30 -6.03 -17.02
CA PRO A 336 -14.21 -6.64 -16.05
C PRO A 336 -13.58 -7.81 -15.28
N LEU A 337 -13.98 -8.02 -14.02
CA LEU A 337 -13.52 -9.15 -13.19
C LEU A 337 -13.73 -10.50 -13.87
N SER A 338 -14.84 -10.69 -14.58
CA SER A 338 -15.11 -11.93 -15.33
C SER A 338 -14.07 -12.22 -16.41
N GLU A 339 -13.57 -11.19 -17.07
CA GLU A 339 -12.50 -11.32 -18.06
C GLU A 339 -11.14 -11.53 -17.38
N MET A 340 -10.88 -10.87 -16.25
CA MET A 340 -9.69 -11.16 -15.45
C MET A 340 -9.67 -12.62 -14.97
N ALA A 341 -10.81 -13.13 -14.45
CA ALA A 341 -10.96 -14.52 -14.06
C ALA A 341 -10.71 -15.49 -15.22
N ARG A 342 -11.19 -15.16 -16.43
CA ARG A 342 -10.88 -15.94 -17.63
C ARG A 342 -9.40 -16.00 -17.91
N ARG A 343 -8.71 -14.84 -17.85
CA ARG A 343 -7.26 -14.74 -18.09
C ARG A 343 -6.43 -15.52 -17.08
N TYR A 344 -6.80 -15.47 -15.79
CA TYR A 344 -6.15 -16.29 -14.76
C TYR A 344 -6.30 -17.79 -15.04
N ARG A 345 -7.53 -18.24 -15.37
CA ARG A 345 -7.77 -19.67 -15.73
C ARG A 345 -7.03 -20.11 -16.98
N ALA A 346 -6.79 -19.19 -17.91
CA ALA A 346 -6.03 -19.46 -19.14
C ALA A 346 -4.51 -19.34 -18.94
N ALA A 347 -4.04 -19.08 -17.72
CA ALA A 347 -2.63 -18.83 -17.40
C ALA A 347 -1.99 -17.65 -18.17
N GLU A 348 -2.82 -16.74 -18.73
CA GLU A 348 -2.35 -15.56 -19.47
C GLU A 348 -1.64 -14.55 -18.54
N LEU A 349 -1.95 -14.59 -17.24
CA LEU A 349 -1.42 -13.69 -16.22
C LEU A 349 -0.39 -14.38 -15.31
N ASP A 350 0.02 -15.61 -15.63
CA ASP A 350 1.03 -16.33 -14.84
C ASP A 350 2.34 -15.55 -14.75
N PRO A 351 3.05 -15.66 -13.63
CA PRO A 351 4.35 -15.02 -13.44
C PRO A 351 5.37 -15.46 -14.50
N ARG A 352 6.07 -14.48 -15.05
CA ARG A 352 7.26 -14.74 -15.88
C ARG A 352 8.48 -14.70 -15.00
N ILE A 353 9.28 -15.74 -15.08
CA ILE A 353 10.50 -15.90 -14.29
C ILE A 353 11.68 -15.90 -15.24
N ASP A 354 12.57 -14.92 -15.12
CA ASP A 354 13.83 -14.90 -15.84
C ASP A 354 14.89 -15.64 -15.02
N ALA A 355 15.20 -16.85 -15.45
CA ALA A 355 16.13 -17.75 -14.77
C ALA A 355 17.61 -17.48 -15.11
N ARG A 356 17.94 -16.42 -15.87
CA ARG A 356 19.33 -16.09 -16.17
C ARG A 356 20.11 -15.79 -14.90
N GLU A 357 21.24 -16.49 -14.71
CA GLU A 357 22.16 -16.20 -13.61
C GLU A 357 22.64 -14.74 -13.66
N PRO A 358 22.93 -14.11 -12.51
CA PRO A 358 23.52 -12.78 -12.50
C PRO A 358 24.81 -12.80 -13.32
N VAL A 359 24.95 -11.87 -14.24
CA VAL A 359 26.22 -11.65 -14.92
C VAL A 359 27.21 -11.28 -13.83
N ALA A 360 28.19 -12.17 -13.60
CA ALA A 360 29.25 -11.93 -12.63
C ALA A 360 29.91 -10.57 -12.94
N ALA A 361 29.90 -9.67 -11.96
CA ALA A 361 30.49 -8.33 -12.05
C ALA A 361 32.01 -8.39 -11.98
#